data_1b54986694aa9a802b7444929849d53a
#
_entry.id   1b54986694aa9a802b7444929849d53a
#
_cell.length_a   1.000
_cell.length_b   1.000
_cell.length_c   1.000
_cell.angle_alpha   90.00
_cell.angle_beta   90.00
_cell.angle_gamma   90.00
#
_symmetry.space_group_name_H-M   'P 1'
#
loop_
_entity.id
_entity.type
_entity.pdbx_description
1 polymer ?
#
loop_
_entity_poly.entity_id
_entity_poly.type
_entity_poly.pdbx_seq_one_letter_code
_entity_poly.pdbx_strand_id
1 'polypeptide(L)'
;MYLALIHRQQRWQRRWLIALSLLVLSLFLLSLALGEFVLLPWQPLGELELRILLELRLPRALLALLAGAALACGGAVLQVMLHNPVAEPGLLGVSSGAGLAAMVAMAVAKSLGIYLPGWGLSLASFGCALVLTTLLIHL
;
A
#
# COMPACT_ATOMS: atom_id res chain seq x y z
N MET A 1 -27.19 30.82 -10.61
CA MET A 1 -25.88 30.58 -11.29
C MET A 1 -24.93 29.72 -10.44
N TYR A 2 -24.70 30.02 -9.14
CA TYR A 2 -23.82 29.26 -8.26
C TYR A 2 -24.19 27.77 -8.09
N LEU A 3 -25.47 27.44 -7.89
CA LEU A 3 -25.93 26.07 -7.72
C LEU A 3 -25.64 25.18 -8.94
N ALA A 4 -25.73 25.73 -10.15
CA ALA A 4 -25.42 24.97 -11.37
C ALA A 4 -23.92 24.63 -11.49
N LEU A 5 -23.04 25.52 -11.01
CA LEU A 5 -21.58 25.28 -10.98
C LEU A 5 -21.22 24.21 -9.97
N ILE A 6 -21.85 24.23 -8.78
CA ILE A 6 -21.63 23.21 -7.73
C ILE A 6 -22.06 21.83 -8.22
N HIS A 7 -23.24 21.72 -8.85
CA HIS A 7 -23.72 20.45 -9.38
C HIS A 7 -22.86 19.92 -10.55
N ARG A 8 -22.31 20.81 -11.37
CA ARG A 8 -21.38 20.43 -12.46
C ARG A 8 -20.09 19.89 -11.91
N GLN A 9 -19.53 20.53 -10.88
CA GLN A 9 -18.30 20.12 -10.23
C GLN A 9 -18.46 18.77 -9.51
N GLN A 10 -19.57 18.57 -8.80
CA GLN A 10 -19.86 17.29 -8.15
C GLN A 10 -20.01 16.14 -9.15
N ARG A 11 -20.69 16.38 -10.29
CA ARG A 11 -20.80 15.35 -11.34
C ARG A 11 -19.44 14.99 -11.94
N TRP A 12 -18.57 15.97 -12.11
CA TRP A 12 -17.23 15.77 -12.64
C TRP A 12 -16.36 14.97 -11.66
N GLN A 13 -16.34 15.35 -10.40
CA GLN A 13 -15.67 14.60 -9.32
C GLN A 13 -16.17 13.16 -9.22
N ARG A 14 -17.49 12.95 -9.25
CA ARG A 14 -18.07 11.62 -9.22
C ARG A 14 -17.66 10.75 -10.42
N ARG A 15 -17.56 11.34 -11.62
CA ARG A 15 -17.07 10.61 -12.81
C ARG A 15 -15.63 10.17 -12.65
N TRP A 16 -14.77 11.04 -12.14
CA TRP A 16 -13.38 10.70 -11.86
C TRP A 16 -13.23 9.64 -10.78
N LEU A 17 -14.01 9.71 -9.71
CA LEU A 17 -14.02 8.68 -8.68
C LEU A 17 -14.45 7.31 -9.24
N ILE A 18 -15.50 7.27 -10.06
CA ILE A 18 -15.94 6.03 -10.70
C ILE A 18 -14.86 5.51 -11.67
N ALA A 19 -14.27 6.38 -12.49
CA ALA A 19 -13.20 5.99 -13.41
C ALA A 19 -11.98 5.42 -12.69
N LEU A 20 -11.54 6.07 -11.60
CA LEU A 20 -10.43 5.60 -10.78
C LEU A 20 -10.77 4.28 -10.06
N SER A 21 -11.98 4.13 -9.53
CA SER A 21 -12.42 2.88 -8.91
C SER A 21 -12.44 1.72 -9.91
N LEU A 22 -12.92 1.97 -11.12
CA LEU A 22 -12.91 0.98 -12.21
C LEU A 22 -11.48 0.64 -12.64
N LEU A 23 -10.59 1.64 -12.70
CA LEU A 23 -9.18 1.42 -12.99
C LEU A 23 -8.52 0.54 -11.94
N VAL A 24 -8.72 0.84 -10.65
CA VAL A 24 -8.16 0.03 -9.55
C VAL A 24 -8.71 -1.40 -9.62
N LEU A 25 -10.01 -1.56 -9.85
CA LEU A 25 -10.63 -2.88 -9.98
C LEU A 25 -10.05 -3.65 -11.17
N SER A 26 -9.88 -2.99 -12.32
CA SER A 26 -9.32 -3.64 -13.52
C SER A 26 -7.86 -4.04 -13.30
N LEU A 27 -7.04 -3.19 -12.66
CA LEU A 27 -5.66 -3.51 -12.33
C LEU A 27 -5.57 -4.65 -11.30
N PHE A 28 -6.48 -4.69 -10.33
CA PHE A 28 -6.55 -5.77 -9.35
C PHE A 28 -6.86 -7.11 -10.04
N LEU A 29 -7.88 -7.15 -10.90
CA LEU A 29 -8.24 -8.35 -11.66
C LEU A 29 -7.10 -8.77 -12.61
N LEU A 30 -6.46 -7.80 -13.26
CA LEU A 30 -5.32 -8.04 -14.13
C LEU A 30 -4.13 -8.63 -13.36
N SER A 31 -3.86 -8.12 -12.15
CA SER A 31 -2.82 -8.65 -11.26
C SER A 31 -3.05 -10.10 -10.85
N LEU A 32 -4.32 -10.53 -10.72
CA LEU A 32 -4.66 -11.91 -10.45
C LEU A 32 -4.52 -12.81 -11.70
N ALA A 33 -4.85 -12.26 -12.87
CA ALA A 33 -4.80 -13.01 -14.14
C ALA A 33 -3.39 -13.15 -14.69
N LEU A 34 -2.56 -12.09 -14.61
CA LEU A 34 -1.20 -12.06 -15.11
C LEU A 34 -0.21 -12.61 -14.08
N GLY A 35 0.68 -13.48 -14.52
CA GLY A 35 1.75 -14.07 -13.72
C GLY A 35 2.50 -15.08 -14.57
N GLU A 36 3.41 -15.84 -13.96
CA GLU A 36 4.21 -16.87 -14.61
C GLU A 36 3.33 -17.92 -15.32
N PHE A 37 2.12 -18.16 -14.77
CA PHE A 37 1.04 -18.88 -15.43
C PHE A 37 -0.12 -17.91 -15.68
N VAL A 38 -0.51 -17.73 -16.94
CA VAL A 38 -1.66 -16.90 -17.31
C VAL A 38 -2.93 -17.67 -16.98
N LEU A 39 -3.65 -17.22 -15.95
CA LEU A 39 -4.94 -17.80 -15.57
C LEU A 39 -6.04 -17.23 -16.46
N LEU A 40 -6.42 -17.99 -17.45
CA LEU A 40 -7.50 -17.61 -18.37
C LEU A 40 -8.86 -18.01 -17.75
N PRO A 41 -9.84 -17.10 -17.70
CA PRO A 41 -11.11 -17.35 -16.99
C PRO A 41 -11.98 -18.46 -17.59
N TRP A 42 -11.63 -18.94 -18.79
CA TRP A 42 -12.32 -20.03 -19.49
C TRP A 42 -11.60 -21.38 -19.43
N GLN A 43 -10.46 -21.49 -18.77
CA GLN A 43 -9.78 -22.77 -18.54
C GLN A 43 -10.13 -23.32 -17.16
N PRO A 44 -10.39 -24.63 -17.04
CA PRO A 44 -10.57 -25.23 -15.72
C PRO A 44 -9.24 -25.12 -14.94
N LEU A 45 -9.31 -24.46 -13.78
CA LEU A 45 -8.16 -24.30 -12.89
C LEU A 45 -7.79 -25.67 -12.29
N GLY A 46 -6.55 -26.08 -12.49
CA GLY A 46 -5.99 -27.22 -11.78
C GLY A 46 -5.78 -26.92 -10.29
N GLU A 47 -5.61 -27.97 -9.46
CA GLU A 47 -5.38 -27.79 -8.03
C GLU A 47 -4.15 -26.90 -7.71
N LEU A 48 -3.10 -27.02 -8.51
CA LEU A 48 -1.89 -26.21 -8.37
C LEU A 48 -2.14 -24.73 -8.67
N GLU A 49 -2.88 -24.44 -9.73
CA GLU A 49 -3.21 -23.09 -10.16
C GLU A 49 -4.12 -22.40 -9.14
N LEU A 50 -5.06 -23.14 -8.57
CA LEU A 50 -5.94 -22.63 -7.51
C LEU A 50 -5.15 -22.31 -6.23
N ARG A 51 -4.18 -23.12 -5.84
CA ARG A 51 -3.29 -22.85 -4.71
C ARG A 51 -2.44 -21.59 -4.95
N ILE A 52 -1.84 -21.48 -6.13
CA ILE A 52 -1.05 -20.28 -6.48
C ILE A 52 -1.92 -19.03 -6.43
N LEU A 53 -3.15 -19.10 -6.94
CA LEU A 53 -4.07 -17.98 -6.90
C LEU A 53 -4.43 -17.57 -5.47
N LEU A 54 -4.84 -18.53 -4.63
CA LEU A 54 -5.36 -18.24 -3.29
C LEU A 54 -4.26 -17.99 -2.26
N GLU A 55 -3.14 -18.71 -2.33
CA GLU A 55 -2.09 -18.64 -1.31
C GLU A 55 -1.00 -17.61 -1.63
N LEU A 56 -0.79 -17.28 -2.90
CA LEU A 56 0.27 -16.36 -3.31
C LEU A 56 -0.26 -15.05 -3.94
N ARG A 57 -1.09 -15.16 -4.98
CA ARG A 57 -1.49 -13.95 -5.75
C ARG A 57 -2.52 -13.11 -5.03
N LEU A 58 -3.57 -13.73 -4.51
CA LEU A 58 -4.65 -13.02 -3.82
C LEU A 58 -4.16 -12.27 -2.57
N PRO A 59 -3.40 -12.89 -1.64
CA PRO A 59 -2.87 -12.17 -0.49
C PRO A 59 -1.95 -11.00 -0.88
N ARG A 60 -1.09 -11.19 -1.90
CA ARG A 60 -0.20 -10.13 -2.38
C ARG A 60 -0.98 -8.95 -2.98
N ALA A 61 -2.00 -9.24 -3.79
CA ALA A 61 -2.83 -8.21 -4.40
C ALA A 61 -3.65 -7.44 -3.34
N LEU A 62 -4.19 -8.14 -2.35
CA LEU A 62 -4.91 -7.52 -1.22
C LEU A 62 -3.98 -6.66 -0.37
N LEU A 63 -2.78 -7.13 -0.06
CA LEU A 63 -1.78 -6.34 0.67
C LEU A 63 -1.39 -5.07 -0.08
N ALA A 64 -1.18 -5.15 -1.38
CA ALA A 64 -0.89 -3.98 -2.21
C ALA A 64 -2.04 -2.96 -2.20
N LEU A 65 -3.29 -3.44 -2.29
CA LEU A 65 -4.48 -2.59 -2.23
C LEU A 65 -4.61 -1.90 -0.85
N LEU A 66 -4.43 -2.66 0.23
CA LEU A 66 -4.52 -2.14 1.60
C LEU A 66 -3.39 -1.14 1.89
N ALA A 67 -2.16 -1.44 1.46
CA ALA A 67 -1.03 -0.54 1.60
C ALA A 67 -1.26 0.77 0.84
N GLY A 68 -1.73 0.69 -0.40
CA GLY A 68 -2.08 1.88 -1.19
C GLY A 68 -3.19 2.71 -0.55
N ALA A 69 -4.23 2.07 -0.03
CA ALA A 69 -5.32 2.75 0.69
C ALA A 69 -4.81 3.43 1.97
N ALA A 70 -3.97 2.76 2.74
CA ALA A 70 -3.37 3.32 3.96
C ALA A 70 -2.50 4.55 3.66
N LEU A 71 -1.67 4.47 2.61
CA LEU A 71 -0.83 5.60 2.15
C LEU A 71 -1.70 6.78 1.68
N ALA A 72 -2.76 6.52 0.93
CA ALA A 72 -3.67 7.55 0.46
C ALA A 72 -4.39 8.25 1.62
N CYS A 73 -4.89 7.49 2.60
CA CYS A 73 -5.51 8.06 3.80
C CYS A 73 -4.50 8.87 4.63
N GLY A 74 -3.31 8.32 4.86
CA GLY A 74 -2.25 9.01 5.60
C GLY A 74 -1.81 10.29 4.91
N GLY A 75 -1.65 10.26 3.59
CA GLY A 75 -1.35 11.46 2.79
C GLY A 75 -2.43 12.52 2.90
N ALA A 76 -3.71 12.14 2.78
CA ALA A 76 -4.81 13.09 2.92
C ALA A 76 -4.86 13.74 4.31
N VAL A 77 -4.62 12.99 5.37
CA VAL A 77 -4.56 13.51 6.74
C VAL A 77 -3.40 14.51 6.88
N LEU A 78 -2.20 14.14 6.40
CA LEU A 78 -1.03 15.03 6.47
C LEU A 78 -1.24 16.33 5.70
N GLN A 79 -1.83 16.29 4.52
CA GLN A 79 -2.15 17.48 3.73
C GLN A 79 -3.06 18.46 4.49
N VAL A 80 -4.06 17.91 5.19
CA VAL A 80 -4.96 18.72 6.01
C VAL A 80 -4.25 19.27 7.25
N MET A 81 -3.49 18.46 7.96
CA MET A 81 -2.78 18.88 9.17
C MET A 81 -1.72 19.95 8.90
N LEU A 82 -0.96 19.79 7.84
CA LEU A 82 0.12 20.72 7.48
C LEU A 82 -0.36 21.89 6.60
N HIS A 83 -1.65 21.93 6.24
CA HIS A 83 -2.21 22.92 5.30
C HIS A 83 -1.39 23.04 4.01
N ASN A 84 -0.77 21.93 3.58
CA ASN A 84 0.12 21.89 2.43
C ASN A 84 -0.28 20.72 1.51
N PRO A 85 -0.74 21.00 0.28
CA PRO A 85 -1.17 19.96 -0.66
C PRO A 85 -0.02 19.09 -1.18
N VAL A 86 1.24 19.47 -0.93
CA VAL A 86 2.43 18.71 -1.33
C VAL A 86 2.93 17.80 -0.20
N ALA A 87 2.28 17.84 0.97
CA ALA A 87 2.67 16.98 2.09
C ALA A 87 2.44 15.49 1.76
N GLU A 88 3.49 14.70 1.87
CA GLU A 88 3.51 13.27 1.58
C GLU A 88 4.17 12.51 2.74
N PRO A 89 3.62 11.34 3.15
CA PRO A 89 4.22 10.53 4.22
C PRO A 89 5.69 10.13 3.93
N GLY A 90 6.04 9.95 2.66
CA GLY A 90 7.40 9.63 2.21
C GLY A 90 8.43 10.71 2.52
N LEU A 91 8.03 12.00 2.45
CA LEU A 91 8.91 13.14 2.71
C LEU A 91 9.29 13.28 4.19
N LEU A 92 8.48 12.74 5.10
CA LEU A 92 8.76 12.73 6.53
C LEU A 92 9.82 11.69 6.95
N GLY A 93 10.40 10.98 6.01
CA GLY A 93 11.44 9.99 6.31
C GLY A 93 10.92 8.68 6.93
N VAL A 94 9.59 8.51 7.05
CA VAL A 94 8.97 7.33 7.65
C VAL A 94 9.36 6.06 6.89
N SER A 95 9.29 6.10 5.56
CA SER A 95 9.63 4.95 4.69
C SER A 95 11.12 4.63 4.70
N SER A 96 11.99 5.65 4.67
CA SER A 96 13.44 5.47 4.75
C SER A 96 13.88 4.96 6.12
N GLY A 97 13.25 5.44 7.19
CA GLY A 97 13.47 4.95 8.55
C GLY A 97 13.05 3.49 8.73
N ALA A 98 11.90 3.11 8.19
CA ALA A 98 11.46 1.71 8.20
C ALA A 98 12.43 0.79 7.42
N GLY A 99 12.92 1.25 6.26
CA GLY A 99 13.91 0.53 5.47
C GLY A 99 15.25 0.37 6.19
N LEU A 100 15.75 1.44 6.82
CA LEU A 100 16.96 1.39 7.63
C LEU A 100 16.82 0.40 8.80
N ALA A 101 15.69 0.43 9.49
CA ALA A 101 15.41 -0.49 10.59
C ALA A 101 15.40 -1.96 10.13
N ALA A 102 14.82 -2.23 8.97
CA ALA A 102 14.84 -3.56 8.37
C ALA A 102 16.27 -4.04 8.09
N MET A 103 17.10 -3.18 7.50
CA MET A 103 18.50 -3.50 7.22
C MET A 103 19.31 -3.75 8.51
N VAL A 104 19.16 -2.89 9.51
CA VAL A 104 19.85 -3.04 10.80
C VAL A 104 19.39 -4.31 11.51
N ALA A 105 18.07 -4.59 11.55
CA ALA A 105 17.54 -5.80 12.15
C ALA A 105 18.08 -7.07 11.48
N MET A 106 18.15 -7.10 10.15
CA MET A 106 18.77 -8.21 9.42
C MET A 106 20.26 -8.37 9.69
N ALA A 107 21.01 -7.27 9.74
CA ALA A 107 22.44 -7.29 10.02
C ALA A 107 22.74 -7.81 11.44
N VAL A 108 21.96 -7.33 12.42
CA VAL A 108 22.09 -7.78 13.83
C VAL A 108 21.70 -9.26 13.98
N ALA A 109 20.58 -9.66 13.40
CA ALA A 109 20.15 -11.06 13.43
C ALA A 109 21.22 -12.00 12.83
N LYS A 110 21.81 -11.60 11.68
CA LYS A 110 22.88 -12.34 11.03
C LYS A 110 24.14 -12.43 11.91
N SER A 111 24.53 -11.34 12.56
CA SER A 111 25.71 -11.31 13.43
C SER A 111 25.54 -12.17 14.68
N LEU A 112 24.32 -12.27 15.20
CA LEU A 112 23.97 -13.10 16.36
C LEU A 112 23.62 -14.55 16.00
N GLY A 113 23.62 -14.91 14.71
CA GLY A 113 23.21 -16.24 14.24
C GLY A 113 21.73 -16.56 14.51
N ILE A 114 20.89 -15.53 14.69
CA ILE A 114 19.46 -15.69 14.97
C ILE A 114 18.68 -15.66 13.66
N TYR A 115 17.79 -16.64 13.47
CA TYR A 115 16.84 -16.60 12.37
C TYR A 115 15.73 -15.59 12.70
N LEU A 116 15.64 -14.50 11.91
CA LEU A 116 14.60 -13.51 12.04
C LEU A 116 13.46 -13.85 11.09
N PRO A 117 12.28 -14.26 11.59
CA PRO A 117 11.14 -14.53 10.73
C PRO A 117 10.62 -13.23 10.11
N GLY A 118 9.95 -13.32 8.94
CA GLY A 118 9.46 -12.16 8.20
C GLY A 118 8.56 -11.22 9.02
N TRP A 119 7.75 -11.76 9.92
CA TRP A 119 6.92 -10.95 10.82
C TRP A 119 7.76 -10.15 11.85
N GLY A 120 8.88 -10.70 12.31
CA GLY A 120 9.80 -9.99 13.22
C GLY A 120 10.46 -8.80 12.53
N LEU A 121 10.85 -8.95 11.26
CA LEU A 121 11.36 -7.87 10.44
C LEU A 121 10.31 -6.77 10.23
N SER A 122 9.06 -7.15 9.95
CA SER A 122 7.95 -6.20 9.79
C SER A 122 7.68 -5.41 11.06
N LEU A 123 7.69 -6.07 12.23
CA LEU A 123 7.52 -5.41 13.52
C LEU A 123 8.67 -4.44 13.84
N ALA A 124 9.93 -4.81 13.57
CA ALA A 124 11.08 -3.93 13.76
C ALA A 124 10.98 -2.67 12.88
N SER A 125 10.62 -2.84 11.60
CA SER A 125 10.43 -1.74 10.66
C SER A 125 9.29 -0.82 11.08
N PHE A 126 8.15 -1.38 11.49
CA PHE A 126 6.99 -0.63 11.96
C PHE A 126 7.30 0.15 13.24
N GLY A 127 7.94 -0.50 14.23
CA GLY A 127 8.33 0.15 15.49
C GLY A 127 9.28 1.33 15.26
N CYS A 128 10.27 1.18 14.40
CA CYS A 128 11.19 2.26 14.08
C CYS A 128 10.48 3.41 13.33
N ALA A 129 9.59 3.10 12.38
CA ALA A 129 8.79 4.10 11.69
C ALA A 129 7.94 4.92 12.69
N LEU A 130 7.31 4.27 13.67
CA LEU A 130 6.55 4.95 14.73
C LEU A 130 7.44 5.85 15.58
N VAL A 131 8.61 5.36 16.03
CA VAL A 131 9.54 6.15 16.83
C VAL A 131 10.01 7.38 16.07
N LEU A 132 10.40 7.24 14.81
CA LEU A 132 10.81 8.37 13.97
C LEU A 132 9.67 9.36 13.75
N THR A 133 8.46 8.89 13.49
CA THR A 133 7.30 9.77 13.30
C THR A 133 6.98 10.56 14.57
N THR A 134 6.97 9.90 15.74
CA THR A 134 6.73 10.59 17.02
C THR A 134 7.83 11.58 17.34
N LEU A 135 9.10 11.24 17.08
CA LEU A 135 10.22 12.16 17.27
C LEU A 135 10.08 13.40 16.39
N LEU A 136 9.70 13.25 15.13
CA LEU A 136 9.51 14.36 14.20
C LEU A 136 8.33 15.27 14.57
N ILE A 137 7.30 14.74 15.20
CA ILE A 137 6.14 15.53 15.65
C ILE A 137 6.47 16.34 16.90
N HIS A 138 7.42 15.86 17.72
CA HIS A 138 7.82 16.52 18.98
C HIS A 138 9.00 17.49 18.84
N LEU A 139 9.64 17.54 17.67
CA LEU A 139 10.68 18.51 17.30
C LEU A 139 10.07 19.76 16.69
#